data_34e7656c44d6e857b6d66f77b1e854e3
#
_entry.id   34e7656c44d6e857b6d66f77b1e854e3
#
_cell.length_a   1.000
_cell.length_b   1.000
_cell.length_c   1.000
_cell.angle_alpha   90.00
_cell.angle_beta   90.00
_cell.angle_gamma   90.00
#
_symmetry.space_group_name_H-M   'P 1'
#
loop_
_entity.id
_entity.type
_entity.pdbx_description
1 polymer ?
#
loop_
_entity_poly.entity_id
_entity_poly.type
_entity_poly.pdbx_seq_one_letter_code
_entity_poly.pdbx_strand_id
1 'polypeptide(L)'
;MTFAAYMALMTPFVQTRLVDYFTRILEERTGTTISIGRVEFRPIESLILNDVFVRDCRQDTLVFCERLVMKVDSVSFVKRRFTITEAAFEKAKFNLWIERRQDGGESLTNVEQLINSFSSSKVDTVPQTSSGWNVNLTQVILKDCRFRYIESDYEPTDYGINWTDVECQNLNVRISGIDFSNKQYRAKVAGLRFR
;
A
#
# COMPACT_ATOMS: atom_id res chain seq x y z
N MET A 1 -1.26 16.53 -24.06
CA MET A 1 -1.71 15.16 -24.46
C MET A 1 -2.60 15.28 -25.66
N THR A 2 -2.36 14.53 -26.71
CA THR A 2 -3.24 14.52 -27.90
C THR A 2 -4.52 13.77 -27.55
N PHE A 3 -5.67 14.21 -28.10
CA PHE A 3 -6.97 13.57 -27.90
C PHE A 3 -6.95 12.07 -28.21
N ALA A 4 -6.15 11.65 -29.18
CA ALA A 4 -5.96 10.23 -29.54
C ALA A 4 -5.32 9.40 -28.41
N ALA A 5 -4.30 9.92 -27.71
CA ALA A 5 -3.69 9.24 -26.56
C ALA A 5 -4.68 9.11 -25.39
N TYR A 6 -5.52 10.11 -25.19
CA TYR A 6 -6.60 10.08 -24.22
C TYR A 6 -7.62 8.97 -24.52
N MET A 7 -8.11 8.91 -25.77
CA MET A 7 -9.09 7.89 -26.19
C MET A 7 -8.49 6.47 -26.09
N ALA A 8 -7.20 6.31 -26.39
CA ALA A 8 -6.52 5.01 -26.25
C ALA A 8 -6.48 4.54 -24.79
N LEU A 9 -6.18 5.41 -23.83
CA LEU A 9 -6.18 5.09 -22.39
C LEU A 9 -7.56 4.71 -21.85
N MET A 10 -8.63 5.13 -22.52
CA MET A 10 -10.02 4.79 -22.18
C MET A 10 -10.45 3.41 -22.65
N THR A 11 -9.68 2.77 -23.52
CA THR A 11 -10.05 1.46 -24.03
C THR A 11 -9.81 0.37 -22.95
N PRO A 12 -10.77 -0.55 -22.73
CA PRO A 12 -10.61 -1.64 -21.78
C PRO A 12 -9.36 -2.48 -22.04
N PHE A 13 -8.97 -2.62 -23.30
CA PHE A 13 -7.78 -3.35 -23.71
C PHE A 13 -6.49 -2.73 -23.16
N VAL A 14 -6.33 -1.41 -23.26
CA VAL A 14 -5.13 -0.72 -22.72
C VAL A 14 -5.13 -0.76 -21.20
N GLN A 15 -6.29 -0.60 -20.58
CA GLN A 15 -6.41 -0.69 -19.11
C GLN A 15 -5.99 -2.07 -18.60
N THR A 16 -6.44 -3.16 -19.23
CA THR A 16 -6.03 -4.52 -18.87
C THR A 16 -4.52 -4.73 -19.05
N ARG A 17 -3.94 -4.27 -20.16
CA ARG A 17 -2.49 -4.36 -20.40
C ARG A 17 -1.66 -3.58 -19.37
N LEU A 18 -2.15 -2.43 -18.95
CA LEU A 18 -1.51 -1.66 -17.87
C LEU A 18 -1.57 -2.39 -16.55
N VAL A 19 -2.69 -3.02 -16.20
CA VAL A 19 -2.82 -3.86 -15.00
C VAL A 19 -1.78 -4.97 -15.03
N ASP A 20 -1.76 -5.79 -16.08
CA ASP A 20 -0.84 -6.91 -16.23
C ASP A 20 0.62 -6.47 -16.12
N TYR A 21 0.95 -5.32 -16.74
CA TYR A 21 2.30 -4.77 -16.72
C TYR A 21 2.71 -4.33 -15.30
N PHE A 22 1.86 -3.57 -14.61
CA PHE A 22 2.15 -3.09 -13.26
C PHE A 22 2.19 -4.23 -12.25
N THR A 23 1.23 -5.16 -12.30
CA THR A 23 1.19 -6.34 -11.43
C THR A 23 2.48 -7.14 -11.55
N ARG A 24 2.90 -7.44 -12.78
CA ARG A 24 4.13 -8.20 -13.03
C ARG A 24 5.37 -7.49 -12.50
N ILE A 25 5.51 -6.17 -12.74
CA ILE A 25 6.65 -5.41 -12.21
C ILE A 25 6.69 -5.43 -10.68
N LEU A 26 5.53 -5.31 -10.05
CA LEU A 26 5.43 -5.34 -8.59
C LEU A 26 5.77 -6.73 -8.06
N GLU A 27 5.24 -7.79 -8.63
CA GLU A 27 5.54 -9.18 -8.25
C GLU A 27 7.02 -9.52 -8.42
N GLU A 28 7.63 -9.17 -9.57
CA GLU A 28 9.05 -9.41 -9.82
C GLU A 28 9.96 -8.69 -8.82
N ARG A 29 9.53 -7.52 -8.32
CA ARG A 29 10.33 -6.74 -7.38
C ARG A 29 10.14 -7.14 -5.94
N THR A 30 8.94 -7.54 -5.55
CA THR A 30 8.60 -7.81 -4.14
C THR A 30 8.70 -9.29 -3.78
N GLY A 31 8.66 -10.17 -4.77
CA GLY A 31 8.49 -11.61 -4.54
C GLY A 31 7.14 -11.95 -3.88
N THR A 32 6.22 -10.98 -3.81
CA THR A 32 4.89 -11.14 -3.23
C THR A 32 3.84 -11.07 -4.33
N THR A 33 2.74 -11.77 -4.15
CA THR A 33 1.63 -11.75 -5.11
C THR A 33 0.80 -10.49 -4.91
N ILE A 34 0.71 -9.68 -5.96
CA ILE A 34 -0.16 -8.49 -6.01
C ILE A 34 -1.14 -8.70 -7.16
N SER A 35 -2.43 -8.61 -6.91
CA SER A 35 -3.43 -8.67 -7.95
C SER A 35 -4.38 -7.49 -7.89
N ILE A 36 -4.83 -7.06 -9.07
CA ILE A 36 -5.78 -5.95 -9.23
C ILE A 36 -6.85 -6.44 -10.19
N GLY A 37 -8.08 -6.51 -9.72
CA GLY A 37 -9.19 -7.02 -10.53
C GLY A 37 -9.54 -6.11 -11.69
N ARG A 38 -9.62 -4.80 -11.46
CA ARG A 38 -9.93 -3.81 -12.49
C ARG A 38 -9.26 -2.48 -12.20
N VAL A 39 -8.81 -1.82 -13.26
CA VAL A 39 -8.33 -0.43 -13.23
C VAL A 39 -9.28 0.45 -14.04
N GLU A 40 -9.74 1.54 -13.45
CA GLU A 40 -10.52 2.56 -14.11
C GLU A 40 -9.74 3.87 -14.06
N PHE A 41 -9.44 4.42 -15.20
CA PHE A 41 -8.78 5.71 -15.30
C PHE A 41 -9.83 6.79 -15.63
N ARG A 42 -10.01 7.74 -14.72
CA ARG A 42 -10.82 8.93 -14.95
C ARG A 42 -9.89 10.11 -15.18
N PRO A 43 -9.74 10.56 -16.41
CA PRO A 43 -8.82 11.65 -16.71
C PRO A 43 -9.13 12.89 -15.90
N ILE A 44 -8.06 13.56 -15.45
CA ILE A 44 -8.09 14.80 -14.66
C ILE A 44 -8.57 14.59 -13.21
N GLU A 45 -9.19 13.45 -12.87
CA GLU A 45 -9.77 13.26 -11.53
C GLU A 45 -9.10 12.16 -10.72
N SER A 46 -9.07 10.92 -11.22
CA SER A 46 -8.67 9.81 -10.39
C SER A 46 -8.27 8.55 -11.15
N LEU A 47 -7.42 7.75 -10.51
CA LEU A 47 -7.18 6.36 -10.84
C LEU A 47 -7.92 5.51 -9.80
N ILE A 48 -8.77 4.61 -10.25
CA ILE A 48 -9.54 3.71 -9.40
C ILE A 48 -9.05 2.29 -9.65
N LEU A 49 -8.66 1.62 -8.57
CA LEU A 49 -8.30 0.22 -8.57
C LEU A 49 -9.37 -0.54 -7.78
N ASN A 50 -9.98 -1.53 -8.41
CA ASN A 50 -10.96 -2.40 -7.76
C ASN A 50 -10.33 -3.76 -7.48
N ASP A 51 -10.72 -4.38 -6.37
CA ASP A 51 -10.28 -5.69 -5.94
C ASP A 51 -8.75 -5.80 -5.87
N VAL A 52 -8.14 -4.86 -5.15
CA VAL A 52 -6.70 -4.86 -4.90
C VAL A 52 -6.38 -5.87 -3.81
N PHE A 53 -5.50 -6.80 -4.13
CA PHE A 53 -5.10 -7.86 -3.23
C PHE A 53 -3.58 -7.92 -3.16
N VAL A 54 -3.02 -7.88 -1.95
CA VAL A 54 -1.59 -7.96 -1.67
C VAL A 54 -1.35 -9.07 -0.67
N ARG A 55 -0.48 -10.00 -1.02
CA ARG A 55 0.01 -11.03 -0.10
C ARG A 55 1.30 -10.57 0.58
N ASP A 56 1.56 -11.12 1.74
CA ASP A 56 2.84 -10.96 2.42
C ASP A 56 3.83 -12.08 2.01
N CYS A 57 4.99 -12.11 2.64
CA CYS A 57 6.04 -13.08 2.38
C CYS A 57 5.64 -14.53 2.75
N ARG A 58 4.61 -14.72 3.60
CA ARG A 58 4.02 -16.02 3.95
C ARG A 58 2.88 -16.44 3.02
N GLN A 59 2.59 -15.64 1.99
CA GLN A 59 1.44 -15.81 1.10
C GLN A 59 0.08 -15.58 1.79
N ASP A 60 0.08 -15.00 2.99
CA ASP A 60 -1.13 -14.56 3.67
C ASP A 60 -1.61 -13.22 3.15
N THR A 61 -2.89 -12.92 3.35
CA THR A 61 -3.46 -11.64 2.93
C THR A 61 -2.94 -10.50 3.81
N LEU A 62 -2.07 -9.66 3.26
CA LEU A 62 -1.64 -8.43 3.91
C LEU A 62 -2.68 -7.33 3.75
N VAL A 63 -3.10 -7.10 2.52
CA VAL A 63 -4.12 -6.09 2.19
C VAL A 63 -5.11 -6.65 1.18
N PHE A 64 -6.38 -6.48 1.46
CA PHE A 64 -7.45 -6.59 0.47
C PHE A 64 -8.24 -5.28 0.48
N CYS A 65 -8.49 -4.70 -0.69
CA CYS A 65 -9.26 -3.46 -0.81
C CYS A 65 -10.28 -3.60 -1.94
N GLU A 66 -11.58 -3.49 -1.63
CA GLU A 66 -12.59 -3.53 -2.67
C GLU A 66 -12.42 -2.38 -3.67
N ARG A 67 -12.08 -1.19 -3.17
CA ARG A 67 -11.92 -0.02 -4.02
C ARG A 67 -10.87 0.93 -3.46
N LEU A 68 -9.85 1.19 -4.24
CA LEU A 68 -8.81 2.20 -3.98
C LEU A 68 -8.94 3.33 -4.99
N VAL A 69 -9.28 4.52 -4.51
CA VAL A 69 -9.40 5.72 -5.32
C VAL A 69 -8.20 6.61 -5.07
N MET A 70 -7.42 6.88 -6.10
CA MET A 70 -6.26 7.75 -6.02
C MET A 70 -6.48 9.02 -6.85
N LYS A 71 -6.41 10.19 -6.23
CA LYS A 71 -6.39 11.48 -6.92
C LYS A 71 -4.97 11.82 -7.30
N VAL A 72 -4.70 11.80 -8.58
CA VAL A 72 -3.39 12.06 -9.14
C VAL A 72 -3.28 13.52 -9.53
N ASP A 73 -2.35 14.23 -8.93
CA ASP A 73 -2.07 15.64 -9.26
C ASP A 73 -1.16 15.72 -10.48
N SER A 74 -0.03 15.02 -10.45
CA SER A 74 0.95 15.12 -11.51
C SER A 74 1.78 13.85 -11.68
N VAL A 75 2.16 13.60 -12.94
CA VAL A 75 3.09 12.53 -13.31
C VAL A 75 4.21 13.14 -14.14
N SER A 76 5.43 13.09 -13.64
CA SER A 76 6.62 13.54 -14.36
C SER A 76 7.52 12.36 -14.70
N PHE A 77 7.47 11.93 -15.95
CA PHE A 77 8.33 10.84 -16.45
C PHE A 77 9.81 11.23 -16.45
N VAL A 78 10.13 12.51 -16.73
CA VAL A 78 11.50 13.03 -16.73
C VAL A 78 12.10 13.01 -15.33
N LYS A 79 11.34 13.45 -14.34
CA LYS A 79 11.75 13.50 -12.92
C LYS A 79 11.42 12.20 -12.19
N ARG A 80 10.80 11.22 -12.85
CA ARG A 80 10.29 9.99 -12.24
C ARG A 80 9.52 10.26 -10.94
N ARG A 81 8.63 11.26 -10.99
CA ARG A 81 7.84 11.67 -9.85
C ARG A 81 6.35 11.43 -10.13
N PHE A 82 5.69 10.83 -9.15
CA PHE A 82 4.26 10.59 -9.14
C PHE A 82 3.67 11.23 -7.88
N THR A 83 2.81 12.22 -8.06
CA THR A 83 2.21 12.95 -6.94
C THR A 83 0.74 12.55 -6.82
N ILE A 84 0.40 11.97 -5.67
CA ILE A 84 -0.95 11.58 -5.29
C ILE A 84 -1.38 12.51 -4.16
N THR A 85 -2.44 13.29 -4.39
CA THR A 85 -2.99 14.17 -3.36
C THR A 85 -3.81 13.41 -2.34
N GLU A 86 -4.53 12.38 -2.76
CA GLU A 86 -5.39 11.57 -1.91
C GLU A 86 -5.40 10.12 -2.37
N ALA A 87 -5.25 9.19 -1.42
CA ALA A 87 -5.52 7.78 -1.60
C ALA A 87 -6.64 7.36 -0.64
N ALA A 88 -7.82 7.03 -1.17
CA ALA A 88 -8.97 6.59 -0.39
C ALA A 88 -9.15 5.08 -0.54
N PHE A 89 -9.02 4.36 0.57
CA PHE A 89 -9.28 2.93 0.69
C PHE A 89 -10.73 2.75 1.16
N GLU A 90 -11.55 2.09 0.37
CA GLU A 90 -12.95 1.80 0.69
C GLU A 90 -13.11 0.30 0.91
N LYS A 91 -13.62 -0.09 2.09
CA LYS A 91 -13.81 -1.48 2.53
C LYS A 91 -12.52 -2.31 2.42
N ALA A 92 -11.43 -1.74 2.87
CA ALA A 92 -10.16 -2.45 2.90
C ALA A 92 -10.00 -3.27 4.19
N LYS A 93 -9.29 -4.39 4.06
CA LYS A 93 -8.87 -5.25 5.17
C LYS A 93 -7.35 -5.21 5.22
N PHE A 94 -6.81 -4.81 6.36
CA PHE A 94 -5.38 -4.78 6.64
C PHE A 94 -5.08 -5.81 7.72
N ASN A 95 -4.21 -6.77 7.43
CA ASN A 95 -3.77 -7.77 8.39
C ASN A 95 -2.27 -7.56 8.64
N LEU A 96 -1.97 -6.99 9.79
CA LEU A 96 -0.60 -6.86 10.28
C LEU A 96 -0.29 -8.00 11.23
N TRP A 97 0.84 -8.63 11.04
CA TRP A 97 1.40 -9.51 12.03
C TRP A 97 2.88 -9.18 12.26
N ILE A 98 3.32 -9.43 13.48
CA ILE A 98 4.72 -9.32 13.89
C ILE A 98 5.18 -10.69 14.38
N GLU A 99 6.34 -11.12 13.90
CA GLU A 99 6.99 -12.32 14.39
C GLU A 99 8.06 -11.95 15.39
N ARG A 100 7.92 -12.43 16.62
CA ARG A 100 8.94 -12.24 17.62
C ARG A 100 10.09 -13.21 17.35
N ARG A 101 11.27 -12.72 17.14
CA ARG A 101 12.46 -13.56 16.96
C ARG A 101 12.97 -14.05 18.30
N GLN A 102 13.11 -15.37 18.44
CA GLN A 102 13.63 -16.00 19.67
C GLN A 102 15.13 -15.76 19.86
N ASP A 103 15.84 -15.32 18.82
CA ASP A 103 17.28 -15.04 18.83
C ASP A 103 17.66 -13.64 19.34
N GLY A 104 16.69 -12.86 19.82
CA GLY A 104 16.88 -11.47 20.27
C GLY A 104 17.08 -10.45 19.15
N GLY A 105 16.91 -10.86 17.88
CA GLY A 105 16.92 -9.95 16.73
C GLY A 105 15.69 -9.04 16.69
N GLU A 106 15.76 -7.98 15.89
CA GLU A 106 14.62 -7.09 15.68
C GLU A 106 13.44 -7.86 15.07
N SER A 107 12.27 -7.75 15.72
CA SER A 107 11.03 -8.28 15.21
C SER A 107 10.54 -7.38 14.10
N LEU A 108 10.27 -7.94 12.93
CA LEU A 108 9.78 -7.19 11.76
C LEU A 108 8.31 -7.50 11.52
N THR A 109 7.55 -6.46 11.22
CA THR A 109 6.18 -6.63 10.73
C THR A 109 6.18 -7.14 9.29
N ASN A 110 5.09 -7.81 8.87
CA ASN A 110 4.93 -8.23 7.47
C ASN A 110 4.97 -7.03 6.51
N VAL A 111 4.55 -5.85 6.93
CA VAL A 111 4.66 -4.61 6.15
C VAL A 111 6.11 -4.18 5.99
N GLU A 112 6.92 -4.21 7.06
CA GLU A 112 8.35 -3.89 6.98
C GLU A 112 9.09 -4.90 6.11
N GLN A 113 8.74 -6.18 6.20
CA GLN A 113 9.30 -7.21 5.33
C GLN A 113 8.97 -6.92 3.86
N LEU A 114 7.74 -6.51 3.55
CA LEU A 114 7.32 -6.11 2.21
C LEU A 114 8.11 -4.85 1.74
N ILE A 115 8.19 -3.81 2.57
CA ILE A 115 8.94 -2.58 2.25
C ILE A 115 10.42 -2.90 2.01
N ASN A 116 11.02 -3.75 2.84
CA ASN A 116 12.40 -4.18 2.67
C ASN A 116 12.61 -4.96 1.38
N SER A 117 11.65 -5.77 0.94
CA SER A 117 11.72 -6.47 -0.35
C SER A 117 11.75 -5.50 -1.55
N PHE A 118 11.05 -4.37 -1.47
CA PHE A 118 11.17 -3.30 -2.46
C PHE A 118 12.54 -2.62 -2.46
N SER A 119 13.20 -2.56 -1.29
CA SER A 119 14.47 -1.86 -1.10
C SER A 119 15.68 -2.74 -1.40
N SER A 120 15.56 -4.06 -1.26
CA SER A 120 16.66 -5.05 -1.33
C SER A 120 17.02 -5.51 -2.74
N SER A 121 16.58 -4.84 -3.79
CA SER A 121 17.07 -5.11 -5.15
C SER A 121 18.56 -4.79 -5.25
N LYS A 122 19.39 -5.79 -4.90
CA LYS A 122 20.84 -5.90 -5.13
C LYS A 122 21.69 -4.68 -4.74
N VAL A 123 22.36 -4.85 -3.60
CA VAL A 123 23.62 -4.15 -3.29
C VAL A 123 24.68 -4.60 -4.31
N ASP A 124 24.74 -3.96 -5.46
CA ASP A 124 25.93 -3.90 -6.25
C ASP A 124 26.63 -2.58 -5.93
N THR A 125 27.88 -2.67 -5.57
CA THR A 125 28.84 -1.67 -5.09
C THR A 125 29.15 -0.57 -6.10
N VAL A 126 28.13 0.18 -6.53
CA VAL A 126 28.31 1.42 -7.30
C VAL A 126 27.33 2.43 -6.72
N PRO A 127 27.69 3.70 -6.50
CA PRO A 127 26.75 4.71 -6.00
C PRO A 127 25.62 4.88 -7.03
N GLN A 128 24.55 4.14 -6.84
CA GLN A 128 23.37 4.25 -7.70
C GLN A 128 22.63 5.53 -7.32
N THR A 129 22.67 6.50 -8.22
CA THR A 129 21.58 7.44 -8.39
C THR A 129 20.27 6.65 -8.37
N SER A 130 19.47 6.84 -7.34
CA SER A 130 18.19 6.14 -7.13
C SER A 130 17.34 6.19 -8.39
N SER A 131 17.32 5.11 -9.16
CA SER A 131 16.58 5.01 -10.42
C SER A 131 15.07 4.77 -10.20
N GLY A 132 14.59 4.87 -8.96
CA GLY A 132 13.21 4.65 -8.58
C GLY A 132 12.30 5.85 -8.85
N TRP A 133 11.00 5.56 -8.96
CA TRP A 133 9.98 6.59 -8.94
C TRP A 133 9.82 7.16 -7.53
N ASN A 134 9.80 8.49 -7.42
CA ASN A 134 9.49 9.19 -6.19
C ASN A 134 7.97 9.36 -6.12
N VAL A 135 7.33 8.67 -5.19
CA VAL A 135 5.89 8.76 -4.93
C VAL A 135 5.65 9.68 -3.75
N ASN A 136 4.96 10.78 -4.00
CA ASN A 136 4.53 11.70 -2.96
C ASN A 136 3.04 11.50 -2.69
N LEU A 137 2.69 11.18 -1.45
CA LEU A 137 1.32 10.96 -0.99
C LEU A 137 0.99 11.96 0.12
N THR A 138 0.00 12.81 -0.13
CA THR A 138 -0.34 13.89 0.81
C THR A 138 -1.35 13.45 1.86
N GLN A 139 -2.32 12.63 1.46
CA GLN A 139 -3.43 12.23 2.33
C GLN A 139 -3.87 10.80 2.07
N VAL A 140 -4.16 10.08 3.15
CA VAL A 140 -4.81 8.76 3.13
C VAL A 140 -6.16 8.85 3.82
N ILE A 141 -7.17 8.25 3.22
CA ILE A 141 -8.52 8.14 3.79
C ILE A 141 -8.87 6.66 3.85
N LEU A 142 -9.27 6.21 5.03
CA LEU A 142 -9.86 4.89 5.21
C LEU A 142 -11.37 5.06 5.42
N LYS A 143 -12.18 4.27 4.70
CA LYS A 143 -13.63 4.27 4.77
C LYS A 143 -14.13 2.84 4.95
N ASP A 144 -14.79 2.58 6.05
CA ASP A 144 -15.36 1.28 6.39
C ASP A 144 -14.31 0.14 6.27
N CYS A 145 -13.13 0.39 6.80
CA CYS A 145 -12.02 -0.55 6.75
C CYS A 145 -12.00 -1.44 7.99
N ARG A 146 -11.31 -2.57 7.87
CA ARG A 146 -10.96 -3.48 8.95
C ARG A 146 -9.46 -3.52 9.10
N PHE A 147 -8.99 -3.40 10.32
CA PHE A 147 -7.60 -3.53 10.67
C PHE A 147 -7.45 -4.62 11.72
N ARG A 148 -6.55 -5.56 11.49
CA ARG A 148 -6.18 -6.58 12.46
C ARG A 148 -4.67 -6.57 12.68
N TYR A 149 -4.27 -6.61 13.94
CA TYR A 149 -2.90 -6.76 14.35
C TYR A 149 -2.75 -8.03 15.17
N ILE A 150 -1.77 -8.87 14.83
CA ILE A 150 -1.50 -10.13 15.51
C ILE A 150 -0.02 -10.19 15.84
N GLU A 151 0.30 -10.47 17.09
CA GLU A 151 1.64 -10.84 17.52
C GLU A 151 1.73 -12.38 17.61
N SER A 152 2.55 -12.99 16.75
CA SER A 152 2.78 -14.43 16.78
C SER A 152 3.54 -14.82 18.05
N ASP A 153 3.25 -15.99 18.60
CA ASP A 153 3.90 -16.58 19.78
C ASP A 153 3.53 -15.96 21.14
N TYR A 154 2.37 -15.34 21.24
CA TYR A 154 1.88 -14.87 22.53
C TYR A 154 0.67 -15.69 23.00
N GLU A 155 0.70 -16.12 24.25
CA GLU A 155 -0.47 -16.75 24.87
C GLU A 155 -1.54 -15.70 25.22
N PRO A 156 -2.81 -15.94 24.88
CA PRO A 156 -3.87 -15.01 25.18
C PRO A 156 -3.96 -14.78 26.70
N THR A 157 -4.13 -13.53 27.11
CA THR A 157 -4.37 -13.20 28.52
C THR A 157 -5.81 -13.54 28.88
N ASP A 158 -6.01 -14.24 30.01
CA ASP A 158 -7.34 -14.61 30.49
C ASP A 158 -8.18 -13.41 30.95
N TYR A 159 -7.58 -12.26 31.14
CA TYR A 159 -8.25 -11.04 31.64
C TYR A 159 -7.75 -9.80 30.91
N GLY A 160 -8.70 -8.90 30.56
CA GLY A 160 -8.42 -7.60 30.00
C GLY A 160 -8.39 -7.57 28.47
N ILE A 161 -7.77 -6.53 27.89
CA ILE A 161 -7.63 -6.39 26.44
C ILE A 161 -6.40 -7.19 25.98
N ASN A 162 -6.63 -8.09 25.04
CA ASN A 162 -5.51 -8.79 24.40
C ASN A 162 -4.86 -7.87 23.36
N TRP A 163 -3.76 -7.23 23.73
CA TRP A 163 -3.00 -6.35 22.84
C TRP A 163 -2.22 -7.09 21.75
N THR A 164 -2.13 -8.41 21.85
CA THR A 164 -1.42 -9.25 20.87
C THR A 164 -2.32 -9.75 19.73
N ASP A 165 -3.63 -9.62 19.87
CA ASP A 165 -4.61 -9.81 18.79
C ASP A 165 -5.67 -8.71 18.91
N VAL A 166 -5.44 -7.63 18.20
CA VAL A 166 -6.32 -6.46 18.19
C VAL A 166 -6.99 -6.34 16.84
N GLU A 167 -8.30 -6.24 16.85
CA GLU A 167 -9.11 -6.03 15.67
C GLU A 167 -9.96 -4.76 15.81
N CYS A 168 -9.90 -3.91 14.79
CA CYS A 168 -10.75 -2.76 14.62
C CYS A 168 -11.61 -2.92 13.39
N GLN A 169 -12.92 -2.76 13.53
CA GLN A 169 -13.88 -2.81 12.42
C GLN A 169 -14.50 -1.43 12.18
N ASN A 170 -15.07 -1.25 11.00
CA ASN A 170 -15.69 0.01 10.58
C ASN A 170 -14.74 1.21 10.77
N LEU A 171 -13.45 0.98 10.52
CA LEU A 171 -12.41 2.00 10.68
C LEU A 171 -12.60 3.09 9.62
N ASN A 172 -12.84 4.31 10.11
CA ASN A 172 -12.93 5.51 9.29
C ASN A 172 -11.94 6.52 9.83
N VAL A 173 -10.98 6.91 9.01
CA VAL A 173 -9.92 7.83 9.43
C VAL A 173 -9.37 8.61 8.25
N ARG A 174 -8.93 9.84 8.51
CA ARG A 174 -8.18 10.67 7.59
C ARG A 174 -6.79 10.91 8.15
N ILE A 175 -5.78 10.59 7.37
CA ILE A 175 -4.37 10.73 7.71
C ILE A 175 -3.75 11.70 6.72
N SER A 176 -3.08 12.74 7.21
CA SER A 176 -2.44 13.76 6.38
C SER A 176 -1.05 14.12 6.92
N GLY A 177 -0.25 14.85 6.12
CA GLY A 177 1.10 15.24 6.51
C GLY A 177 1.99 14.03 6.81
N ILE A 178 1.87 13.02 5.98
CA ILE A 178 2.65 11.78 6.10
C ILE A 178 4.08 12.08 5.69
N ASP A 179 5.01 11.87 6.62
CA ASP A 179 6.44 12.05 6.41
C ASP A 179 7.19 10.80 6.88
N PHE A 180 7.96 10.21 5.99
CA PHE A 180 8.78 9.02 6.23
C PHE A 180 10.28 9.35 6.31
N SER A 181 10.64 10.61 6.55
CA SER A 181 12.04 11.02 6.58
C SER A 181 12.76 10.58 7.87
N ASN A 182 14.05 10.26 7.74
CA ASN A 182 14.97 10.03 8.88
C ASN A 182 14.54 8.95 9.88
N LYS A 183 13.95 7.83 9.43
CA LYS A 183 13.45 6.76 10.31
C LYS A 183 12.41 7.24 11.34
N GLN A 184 11.82 8.41 11.13
CA GLN A 184 10.72 8.93 11.93
C GLN A 184 9.46 8.98 11.08
N TYR A 185 8.39 8.44 11.63
CA TYR A 185 7.08 8.46 11.00
C TYR A 185 6.25 9.56 11.65
N ARG A 186 5.85 10.55 10.84
CA ARG A 186 4.97 11.62 11.30
C ARG A 186 3.71 11.62 10.46
N ALA A 187 2.56 11.73 11.12
CA ALA A 187 1.29 11.86 10.46
C ALA A 187 0.30 12.61 11.36
N LYS A 188 -0.65 13.31 10.74
CA LYS A 188 -1.78 13.93 11.44
C LYS A 188 -3.01 13.07 11.20
N VAL A 189 -3.60 12.58 12.29
CA VAL A 189 -4.83 11.77 12.26
C VAL A 189 -6.02 12.66 12.58
N ALA A 190 -7.05 12.62 11.76
CA ALA A 190 -8.29 13.36 11.97
C ALA A 190 -9.52 12.47 11.73
N GLY A 191 -10.56 12.69 12.53
CA GLY A 191 -11.87 12.02 12.34
C GLY A 191 -11.81 10.51 12.54
N LEU A 192 -10.97 10.02 13.46
CA LEU A 192 -10.88 8.60 13.78
C LEU A 192 -12.20 8.09 14.38
N ARG A 193 -12.79 7.07 13.75
CA ARG A 193 -13.95 6.32 14.22
C ARG A 193 -13.72 4.85 13.92
N PHE A 194 -13.99 3.99 14.89
CA PHE A 194 -13.92 2.53 14.75
C PHE A 194 -14.88 1.85 15.73
N ARG A 195 -15.08 0.57 15.53
CA ARG A 195 -15.85 -0.31 16.41
C ARG A 195 -15.05 -1.56 16.72
#